data_6dabb80451cb013b5d2208b4003a287a
#
_entry.id   6dabb80451cb013b5d2208b4003a287a
#
_cell.length_a   1.000
_cell.length_b   1.000
_cell.length_c   1.000
_cell.angle_alpha   90.00
_cell.angle_beta   90.00
_cell.angle_gamma   90.00
#
_symmetry.space_group_name_H-M   'P 1'
#
loop_
_entity.id
_entity.type
_entity.pdbx_description
1 polymer ?
#
loop_
_entity_poly.entity_id
_entity_poly.type
_entity_poly.pdbx_seq_one_letter_code
_entity_poly.pdbx_strand_id
1 'polypeptide(L)'
;MQVIELTKKFGQNTAVDNISFSVDTPQMIGIIGRSGAGKSTLLRMINRLTSATSGRVIINERDVLAYKGSEMRRWQRDCAMIFQQFNLVPRLDVVTNVMLGRLNGHGTLKSMFSLFGREHISDALDALDRLGIADRALQRAETLSGGQQQRVAIARALMQRPRMILADEPIASLDPLSAERVMTSLREIHERDNISVICNLHTLDTARAYCDRVIGMLHGKKVFDGLPDELTPETVRDIYGAEHELDESVTSTSIKPTAAETAKLAAVVA
;
A
#
# COMPACT_ATOMS: atom_id res chain seq x y z
N MET A 1 -6.43 -10.39 10.30
CA MET A 1 -5.80 -9.29 11.06
C MET A 1 -6.90 -8.52 11.81
N GLN A 2 -6.64 -8.14 13.07
CA GLN A 2 -7.56 -7.27 13.82
C GLN A 2 -6.77 -6.06 14.34
N VAL A 3 -7.25 -4.88 14.07
CA VAL A 3 -6.79 -3.62 14.66
C VAL A 3 -7.81 -3.23 15.74
N ILE A 4 -7.35 -3.03 16.96
CA ILE A 4 -8.22 -2.85 18.13
C ILE A 4 -7.80 -1.57 18.87
N GLU A 5 -8.70 -0.58 18.90
CA GLU A 5 -8.56 0.69 19.63
C GLU A 5 -7.21 1.39 19.42
N LEU A 6 -6.69 1.29 18.17
CA LEU A 6 -5.34 1.77 17.86
C LEU A 6 -5.29 3.28 17.92
N THR A 7 -4.38 3.81 18.74
CA THR A 7 -4.25 5.25 19.01
C THR A 7 -2.79 5.68 18.89
N LYS A 8 -2.57 6.85 18.29
CA LYS A 8 -1.27 7.54 18.24
C LYS A 8 -1.37 8.99 18.61
N LYS A 9 -0.62 9.37 19.64
CA LYS A 9 -0.42 10.76 20.06
C LYS A 9 1.01 11.20 19.82
N PHE A 10 1.18 12.39 19.28
CA PHE A 10 2.45 13.11 19.15
C PHE A 10 2.35 14.38 20.02
N GLY A 11 2.85 14.34 21.24
CA GLY A 11 2.62 15.38 22.22
C GLY A 11 1.13 15.58 22.49
N GLN A 12 0.60 16.78 22.23
CA GLN A 12 -0.82 17.10 22.38
C GLN A 12 -1.67 16.72 21.16
N ASN A 13 -1.05 16.41 20.03
CA ASN A 13 -1.78 16.08 18.80
C ASN A 13 -2.09 14.58 18.75
N THR A 14 -3.38 14.24 18.59
CA THR A 14 -3.83 12.86 18.38
C THR A 14 -3.96 12.62 16.86
N ALA A 15 -2.99 11.95 16.28
CA ALA A 15 -2.95 11.67 14.85
C ALA A 15 -3.83 10.48 14.43
N VAL A 16 -4.03 9.50 15.33
CA VAL A 16 -4.94 8.37 15.17
C VAL A 16 -5.64 8.16 16.51
N ASP A 17 -6.96 8.09 16.50
CA ASP A 17 -7.80 8.09 17.70
C ASP A 17 -8.76 6.90 17.68
N ASN A 18 -8.44 5.89 18.48
CA ASN A 18 -9.29 4.74 18.77
C ASN A 18 -9.82 4.00 17.51
N ILE A 19 -8.96 3.72 16.54
CA ILE A 19 -9.35 3.03 15.31
C ILE A 19 -9.41 1.52 15.53
N SER A 20 -10.55 0.91 15.13
CA SER A 20 -10.76 -0.53 15.14
C SER A 20 -11.36 -1.00 13.82
N PHE A 21 -10.79 -2.08 13.24
CA PHE A 21 -11.32 -2.82 12.09
C PHE A 21 -10.67 -4.21 12.00
N SER A 22 -11.28 -5.13 11.25
CA SER A 22 -10.73 -6.46 10.98
C SER A 22 -10.53 -6.68 9.47
N VAL A 23 -9.59 -7.55 9.14
CA VAL A 23 -9.35 -8.09 7.79
C VAL A 23 -9.27 -9.60 7.93
N ASP A 24 -10.39 -10.28 7.69
CA ASP A 24 -10.55 -11.71 7.97
C ASP A 24 -10.19 -12.56 6.76
N THR A 25 -10.42 -12.04 5.57
CA THR A 25 -10.04 -12.62 4.28
C THR A 25 -9.15 -11.65 3.51
N PRO A 26 -8.35 -12.11 2.54
CA PRO A 26 -7.63 -11.21 1.65
C PRO A 26 -8.58 -10.23 0.96
N GLN A 27 -8.28 -8.94 1.03
CA GLN A 27 -9.06 -7.84 0.46
C GLN A 27 -8.14 -6.73 -0.04
N MET A 28 -8.56 -6.02 -1.08
CA MET A 28 -7.98 -4.73 -1.44
C MET A 28 -8.76 -3.62 -0.74
N ILE A 29 -8.14 -2.96 0.24
CA ILE A 29 -8.77 -1.94 1.09
C ILE A 29 -8.20 -0.57 0.77
N GLY A 30 -9.08 0.38 0.45
CA GLY A 30 -8.74 1.79 0.31
C GLY A 30 -8.95 2.55 1.62
N ILE A 31 -7.93 3.25 2.11
CA ILE A 31 -8.09 4.21 3.21
C ILE A 31 -8.14 5.60 2.59
N ILE A 32 -9.27 6.29 2.74
CA ILE A 32 -9.52 7.61 2.17
C ILE A 32 -9.69 8.68 3.27
N GLY A 33 -9.52 9.93 2.92
CA GLY A 33 -9.67 11.08 3.81
C GLY A 33 -8.69 12.18 3.48
N ARG A 34 -8.91 13.37 4.05
CA ARG A 34 -8.09 14.57 3.82
C ARG A 34 -6.62 14.36 4.19
N SER A 35 -5.75 15.22 3.64
CA SER A 35 -4.37 15.32 4.14
C SER A 35 -4.39 15.61 5.65
N GLY A 36 -3.53 14.92 6.39
CA GLY A 36 -3.51 15.00 7.86
C GLY A 36 -4.57 14.19 8.61
N ALA A 37 -5.45 13.44 7.94
CA ALA A 37 -6.45 12.58 8.59
C ALA A 37 -5.87 11.41 9.40
N GLY A 38 -4.56 11.16 9.32
CA GLY A 38 -3.89 10.10 10.08
C GLY A 38 -3.62 8.80 9.29
N LYS A 39 -3.97 8.74 7.99
CA LYS A 39 -3.86 7.54 7.13
C LYS A 39 -2.46 6.92 7.13
N SER A 40 -1.43 7.71 6.79
CA SER A 40 -0.03 7.24 6.77
C SER A 40 0.46 6.81 8.16
N THR A 41 0.02 7.49 9.21
CA THR A 41 0.34 7.12 10.60
C THR A 41 -0.27 5.77 10.95
N LEU A 42 -1.51 5.50 10.53
CA LEU A 42 -2.19 4.21 10.72
C LEU A 42 -1.42 3.08 10.06
N LEU A 43 -1.06 3.20 8.77
CA LEU A 43 -0.28 2.17 8.08
C LEU A 43 1.09 1.94 8.72
N ARG A 44 1.78 3.02 9.10
CA ARG A 44 3.10 2.93 9.75
C ARG A 44 3.03 2.29 11.14
N MET A 45 1.93 2.44 11.87
CA MET A 45 1.73 1.71 13.13
C MET A 45 1.50 0.22 12.89
N ILE A 46 0.67 -0.15 11.91
CA ILE A 46 0.43 -1.56 11.55
C ILE A 46 1.74 -2.24 11.14
N ASN A 47 2.57 -1.58 10.33
CA ASN A 47 3.89 -2.10 9.92
C ASN A 47 4.96 -2.00 11.03
N ARG A 48 4.68 -1.35 12.17
CA ARG A 48 5.66 -1.13 13.25
C ARG A 48 6.80 -0.17 12.92
N LEU A 49 6.64 0.68 11.90
CA LEU A 49 7.55 1.80 11.63
C LEU A 49 7.33 2.97 12.60
N THR A 50 6.13 3.07 13.14
CA THR A 50 5.77 4.03 14.20
C THR A 50 5.16 3.25 15.36
N SER A 51 5.60 3.56 16.59
CA SER A 51 5.01 2.97 17.80
C SER A 51 3.60 3.52 18.02
N ALA A 52 2.64 2.67 18.37
CA ALA A 52 1.35 3.10 18.89
C ALA A 52 1.49 3.67 20.31
N THR A 53 0.57 4.56 20.70
CA THR A 53 0.43 5.03 22.08
C THR A 53 -0.39 4.03 22.88
N SER A 54 -1.45 3.48 22.31
CA SER A 54 -2.30 2.44 22.89
C SER A 54 -2.99 1.62 21.78
N GLY A 55 -3.69 0.57 22.17
CA GLY A 55 -4.37 -0.34 21.27
C GLY A 55 -3.54 -1.58 20.93
N ARG A 56 -4.02 -2.40 20.00
CA ARG A 56 -3.40 -3.67 19.60
C ARG A 56 -3.57 -3.91 18.11
N VAL A 57 -2.63 -4.68 17.53
CA VAL A 57 -2.74 -5.25 16.18
C VAL A 57 -2.53 -6.74 16.30
N ILE A 58 -3.61 -7.52 16.16
CA ILE A 58 -3.60 -8.97 16.37
C ILE A 58 -3.50 -9.68 15.02
N ILE A 59 -2.49 -10.55 14.90
CA ILE A 59 -2.28 -11.46 13.77
C ILE A 59 -2.08 -12.87 14.33
N ASN A 60 -2.91 -13.83 13.89
CA ASN A 60 -2.84 -15.21 14.37
C ASN A 60 -2.77 -15.26 15.90
N GLU A 61 -3.70 -14.57 16.58
CA GLU A 61 -3.85 -14.49 18.05
C GLU A 61 -2.67 -13.81 18.78
N ARG A 62 -1.70 -13.23 18.06
CA ARG A 62 -0.54 -12.54 18.65
C ARG A 62 -0.60 -11.05 18.37
N ASP A 63 -0.31 -10.25 19.38
CA ASP A 63 -0.18 -8.80 19.25
C ASP A 63 1.19 -8.45 18.65
N VAL A 64 1.17 -7.99 17.38
CA VAL A 64 2.40 -7.59 16.67
C VAL A 64 3.03 -6.33 17.28
N LEU A 65 2.27 -5.54 18.04
CA LEU A 65 2.82 -4.36 18.73
C LEU A 65 3.78 -4.74 19.86
N ALA A 66 3.65 -5.94 20.40
CA ALA A 66 4.54 -6.48 21.43
C ALA A 66 5.85 -7.06 20.86
N TYR A 67 5.94 -7.30 19.54
CA TYR A 67 7.11 -7.92 18.92
C TYR A 67 8.37 -7.06 19.09
N LYS A 68 9.53 -7.71 19.29
CA LYS A 68 10.86 -7.09 19.43
C LYS A 68 11.88 -7.84 18.56
N GLY A 69 12.98 -7.18 18.25
CA GLY A 69 14.15 -7.79 17.62
C GLY A 69 13.79 -8.57 16.32
N SER A 70 14.00 -9.87 16.31
CA SER A 70 13.79 -10.73 15.16
C SER A 70 12.30 -10.93 14.81
N GLU A 71 11.41 -10.96 15.80
CA GLU A 71 9.97 -11.08 15.55
C GLU A 71 9.42 -9.83 14.85
N MET A 72 9.84 -8.64 15.29
CA MET A 72 9.47 -7.38 14.64
C MET A 72 9.97 -7.33 13.19
N ARG A 73 11.24 -7.72 12.93
CA ARG A 73 11.78 -7.78 11.57
C ARG A 73 11.03 -8.79 10.70
N ARG A 74 10.64 -9.95 11.27
CA ARG A 74 9.82 -10.95 10.56
C ARG A 74 8.46 -10.38 10.19
N TRP A 75 7.81 -9.69 11.12
CA TRP A 75 6.54 -9.02 10.85
C TRP A 75 6.68 -7.97 9.74
N GLN A 76 7.69 -7.11 9.78
CA GLN A 76 7.94 -6.09 8.76
C GLN A 76 8.24 -6.68 7.37
N ARG A 77 8.80 -7.89 7.31
CA ARG A 77 8.93 -8.65 6.06
C ARG A 77 7.59 -9.20 5.59
N ASP A 78 6.81 -9.80 6.51
CA ASP A 78 5.54 -10.44 6.19
C ASP A 78 4.45 -9.38 5.85
N CYS A 79 4.64 -8.13 6.30
CA CYS A 79 3.81 -6.95 6.04
C CYS A 79 4.64 -5.90 5.29
N ALA A 80 4.82 -6.07 3.98
CA ALA A 80 5.65 -5.17 3.19
C ALA A 80 5.04 -3.77 3.07
N MET A 81 5.90 -2.74 3.05
CA MET A 81 5.49 -1.34 2.93
C MET A 81 5.98 -0.74 1.62
N ILE A 82 5.04 -0.15 0.86
CA ILE A 82 5.30 0.70 -0.30
C ILE A 82 5.10 2.13 0.14
N PHE A 83 6.08 2.99 -0.10
CA PHE A 83 6.09 4.38 0.34
C PHE A 83 5.73 5.32 -0.81
N GLN A 84 5.21 6.49 -0.47
CA GLN A 84 4.97 7.60 -1.40
C GLN A 84 6.27 8.04 -2.10
N GLN A 85 7.36 8.17 -1.34
CA GLN A 85 8.71 8.30 -1.91
C GLN A 85 9.22 6.88 -2.17
N PHE A 86 9.65 6.60 -3.38
CA PHE A 86 9.99 5.23 -3.83
C PHE A 86 11.09 4.58 -3.00
N ASN A 87 11.93 5.39 -2.31
CA ASN A 87 13.05 4.95 -1.47
C ASN A 87 13.99 3.98 -2.19
N LEU A 88 14.20 4.19 -3.48
CA LEU A 88 15.20 3.49 -4.27
C LEU A 88 16.58 4.10 -4.02
N VAL A 89 17.63 3.29 -4.17
CA VAL A 89 19.00 3.77 -4.17
C VAL A 89 19.31 4.28 -5.59
N PRO A 90 19.43 5.60 -5.82
CA PRO A 90 19.41 6.17 -7.18
C PRO A 90 20.52 5.64 -8.10
N ARG A 91 21.71 5.45 -7.55
CA ARG A 91 22.92 5.03 -8.29
C ARG A 91 23.00 3.53 -8.57
N LEU A 92 22.19 2.71 -7.91
CA LEU A 92 22.10 1.28 -8.18
C LEU A 92 21.19 1.02 -9.37
N ASP A 93 21.44 -0.07 -10.09
CA ASP A 93 20.53 -0.55 -11.10
C ASP A 93 19.21 -1.07 -10.50
N VAL A 94 18.24 -1.26 -11.37
CA VAL A 94 16.87 -1.66 -11.01
C VAL A 94 16.85 -3.04 -10.36
N VAL A 95 17.54 -4.02 -10.94
CA VAL A 95 17.54 -5.39 -10.39
C VAL A 95 18.20 -5.44 -9.02
N THR A 96 19.26 -4.70 -8.80
CA THR A 96 19.89 -4.57 -7.48
C THR A 96 18.96 -3.92 -6.47
N ASN A 97 18.27 -2.82 -6.84
CA ASN A 97 17.25 -2.20 -5.98
C ASN A 97 16.15 -3.19 -5.55
N VAL A 98 15.69 -4.04 -6.47
CA VAL A 98 14.68 -5.07 -6.17
C VAL A 98 15.25 -6.12 -5.22
N MET A 99 16.47 -6.62 -5.46
CA MET A 99 17.12 -7.59 -4.58
C MET A 99 17.32 -7.10 -3.15
N LEU A 100 17.45 -5.78 -2.91
CA LEU A 100 17.51 -5.22 -1.55
C LEU A 100 16.30 -5.60 -0.69
N GLY A 101 15.15 -5.94 -1.29
CA GLY A 101 13.98 -6.47 -0.57
C GLY A 101 14.26 -7.74 0.23
N ARG A 102 15.29 -8.52 -0.13
CA ARG A 102 15.71 -9.75 0.58
C ARG A 102 16.59 -9.51 1.80
N LEU A 103 17.11 -8.31 2.01
CA LEU A 103 18.08 -8.03 3.10
C LEU A 103 17.53 -8.26 4.51
N ASN A 104 16.23 -8.20 4.70
CA ASN A 104 15.59 -8.31 6.02
C ASN A 104 15.64 -9.72 6.67
N GLY A 105 16.25 -10.72 6.02
CA GLY A 105 16.21 -12.13 6.49
C GLY A 105 17.52 -12.68 7.05
N HIS A 106 18.66 -12.03 6.85
CA HIS A 106 19.97 -12.62 7.13
C HIS A 106 20.88 -11.65 7.90
N GLY A 107 21.82 -12.18 8.72
CA GLY A 107 22.83 -11.37 9.43
C GLY A 107 23.74 -10.63 8.42
N THR A 108 24.10 -9.41 8.77
CA THR A 108 24.55 -8.32 7.90
C THR A 108 25.74 -8.61 6.96
N LEU A 109 26.65 -9.51 7.28
CA LEU A 109 27.83 -9.80 6.45
C LEU A 109 27.63 -10.97 5.47
N LYS A 110 26.96 -12.06 5.90
CA LYS A 110 26.61 -13.16 5.00
C LYS A 110 25.60 -12.76 3.93
N SER A 111 24.72 -11.80 4.24
CA SER A 111 23.67 -11.30 3.37
C SER A 111 24.21 -10.58 2.15
N MET A 112 25.28 -9.80 2.28
CA MET A 112 25.86 -9.07 1.14
C MET A 112 26.43 -10.01 0.07
N PHE A 113 27.05 -11.10 0.48
CA PHE A 113 27.61 -12.08 -0.48
C PHE A 113 26.55 -13.03 -1.07
N SER A 114 25.47 -13.32 -0.32
CA SER A 114 24.37 -14.17 -0.81
C SER A 114 23.38 -13.42 -1.68
N LEU A 115 23.33 -12.09 -1.62
CA LEU A 115 22.39 -11.24 -2.37
C LEU A 115 22.53 -11.40 -3.89
N PHE A 116 23.73 -11.70 -4.36
CA PHE A 116 24.05 -11.85 -5.78
C PHE A 116 23.98 -13.31 -6.28
N GLY A 117 23.34 -14.21 -5.51
CA GLY A 117 23.05 -15.57 -5.97
C GLY A 117 22.14 -15.57 -7.19
N ARG A 118 22.39 -16.49 -8.15
CA ARG A 118 21.58 -16.62 -9.37
C ARG A 118 20.09 -16.73 -9.11
N GLU A 119 19.70 -17.40 -8.03
CA GLU A 119 18.30 -17.55 -7.62
C GLU A 119 17.65 -16.19 -7.28
N HIS A 120 18.34 -15.30 -6.57
CA HIS A 120 17.81 -13.98 -6.21
C HIS A 120 17.73 -13.03 -7.42
N ILE A 121 18.63 -13.17 -8.37
CA ILE A 121 18.55 -12.42 -9.64
C ILE A 121 17.32 -12.89 -10.43
N SER A 122 17.08 -14.20 -10.54
CA SER A 122 15.90 -14.75 -11.20
C SER A 122 14.61 -14.26 -10.53
N ASP A 123 14.49 -14.41 -9.19
CA ASP A 123 13.34 -13.91 -8.42
C ASP A 123 13.08 -12.41 -8.66
N ALA A 124 14.16 -11.61 -8.76
CA ALA A 124 14.05 -10.17 -9.00
C ALA A 124 13.59 -9.85 -10.42
N LEU A 125 14.10 -10.58 -11.43
CA LEU A 125 13.65 -10.44 -12.81
C LEU A 125 12.19 -10.87 -12.98
N ASP A 126 11.77 -11.95 -12.34
CA ASP A 126 10.38 -12.40 -12.34
C ASP A 126 9.46 -11.36 -11.69
N ALA A 127 9.89 -10.72 -10.58
CA ALA A 127 9.13 -9.64 -9.96
C ALA A 127 9.04 -8.40 -10.86
N LEU A 128 10.10 -8.07 -11.60
CA LEU A 128 10.11 -6.96 -12.56
C LEU A 128 9.24 -7.26 -13.78
N ASP A 129 9.26 -8.51 -14.28
CA ASP A 129 8.45 -8.94 -15.41
C ASP A 129 6.95 -8.85 -15.08
N ARG A 130 6.54 -9.31 -13.90
CA ARG A 130 5.17 -9.15 -13.40
C ARG A 130 4.67 -7.70 -13.42
N LEU A 131 5.57 -6.74 -13.30
CA LEU A 131 5.26 -5.31 -13.30
C LEU A 131 5.55 -4.64 -14.66
N GLY A 132 5.87 -5.43 -15.69
CA GLY A 132 6.12 -4.95 -17.05
C GLY A 132 7.29 -3.96 -17.12
N ILE A 133 8.40 -4.22 -16.39
CA ILE A 133 9.58 -3.35 -16.35
C ILE A 133 10.90 -4.12 -16.36
N ALA A 134 10.89 -5.40 -16.73
CA ALA A 134 12.10 -6.23 -16.80
C ALA A 134 13.13 -5.72 -17.83
N ASP A 135 12.69 -5.05 -18.89
CA ASP A 135 13.53 -4.41 -19.90
C ASP A 135 14.45 -3.30 -19.35
N ARG A 136 14.14 -2.80 -18.16
CA ARG A 136 14.91 -1.76 -17.44
C ARG A 136 15.81 -2.30 -16.35
N ALA A 137 15.93 -3.62 -16.18
CA ALA A 137 16.63 -4.26 -15.07
C ALA A 137 18.05 -3.75 -14.82
N LEU A 138 18.79 -3.45 -15.88
CA LEU A 138 20.18 -2.97 -15.80
C LEU A 138 20.32 -1.44 -15.82
N GLN A 139 19.21 -0.68 -15.91
CA GLN A 139 19.25 0.77 -15.86
C GLN A 139 19.39 1.27 -14.43
N ARG A 140 20.00 2.43 -14.22
CA ARG A 140 20.05 3.09 -12.91
C ARG A 140 18.65 3.58 -12.50
N ALA A 141 18.29 3.41 -11.23
CA ALA A 141 16.98 3.82 -10.74
C ALA A 141 16.69 5.32 -10.94
N GLU A 142 17.70 6.18 -10.86
CA GLU A 142 17.58 7.64 -11.07
C GLU A 142 17.19 8.03 -12.50
N THR A 143 17.37 7.16 -13.48
CA THR A 143 17.01 7.45 -14.89
C THR A 143 15.58 7.10 -15.24
N LEU A 144 14.86 6.48 -14.32
CA LEU A 144 13.47 6.02 -14.51
C LEU A 144 12.47 7.15 -14.27
N SER A 145 11.33 7.12 -14.98
CA SER A 145 10.17 7.96 -14.64
C SER A 145 9.58 7.60 -13.27
N GLY A 146 8.81 8.50 -12.65
CA GLY A 146 8.17 8.26 -11.36
C GLY A 146 7.34 6.98 -11.31
N GLY A 147 6.51 6.72 -12.34
CA GLY A 147 5.72 5.49 -12.43
C GLY A 147 6.57 4.23 -12.62
N GLN A 148 7.72 4.34 -13.30
CA GLN A 148 8.69 3.24 -13.39
C GLN A 148 9.35 2.98 -12.04
N GLN A 149 9.79 4.02 -11.33
CA GLN A 149 10.38 3.91 -10.00
C GLN A 149 9.39 3.28 -9.00
N GLN A 150 8.11 3.63 -9.08
CA GLN A 150 7.09 3.04 -8.23
C GLN A 150 6.91 1.54 -8.50
N ARG A 151 6.89 1.13 -9.75
CA ARG A 151 6.83 -0.31 -10.09
C ARG A 151 8.07 -1.06 -9.60
N VAL A 152 9.25 -0.47 -9.65
CA VAL A 152 10.47 -1.05 -9.03
C VAL A 152 10.32 -1.16 -7.50
N ALA A 153 9.73 -0.16 -6.84
CA ALA A 153 9.47 -0.21 -5.39
C ALA A 153 8.47 -1.32 -5.03
N ILE A 154 7.45 -1.56 -5.88
CA ILE A 154 6.52 -2.69 -5.72
C ILE A 154 7.25 -4.03 -5.94
N ALA A 155 8.08 -4.16 -6.99
CA ALA A 155 8.89 -5.37 -7.22
C ALA A 155 9.78 -5.69 -6.01
N ARG A 156 10.42 -4.67 -5.42
CA ARG A 156 11.20 -4.80 -4.19
C ARG A 156 10.36 -5.30 -3.01
N ALA A 157 9.11 -4.84 -2.88
CA ALA A 157 8.20 -5.32 -1.85
C ALA A 157 7.84 -6.80 -2.07
N LEU A 158 7.61 -7.24 -3.30
CA LEU A 158 7.32 -8.63 -3.66
C LEU A 158 8.49 -9.58 -3.35
N MET A 159 9.73 -9.12 -3.44
CA MET A 159 10.92 -9.90 -3.06
C MET A 159 10.89 -10.36 -1.60
N GLN A 160 10.13 -9.69 -0.73
CA GLN A 160 9.96 -10.09 0.66
C GLN A 160 9.05 -11.32 0.79
N ARG A 161 8.32 -11.70 -0.27
CA ARG A 161 7.22 -12.69 -0.26
C ARG A 161 6.22 -12.38 0.86
N PRO A 162 5.61 -11.19 0.83
CA PRO A 162 4.78 -10.69 1.92
C PRO A 162 3.45 -11.44 1.98
N ARG A 163 2.83 -11.45 3.17
CA ARG A 163 1.44 -11.89 3.38
C ARG A 163 0.44 -10.75 3.28
N MET A 164 0.94 -9.51 3.34
CA MET A 164 0.16 -8.28 3.24
C MET A 164 1.04 -7.17 2.68
N ILE A 165 0.44 -6.29 1.89
CA ILE A 165 1.09 -5.07 1.40
C ILE A 165 0.35 -3.86 1.97
N LEU A 166 1.10 -2.92 2.52
CA LEU A 166 0.62 -1.60 2.90
C LEU A 166 1.21 -0.57 1.93
N ALA A 167 0.37 0.19 1.25
CA ALA A 167 0.80 1.17 0.26
C ALA A 167 0.41 2.59 0.72
N ASP A 168 1.40 3.39 1.09
CA ASP A 168 1.22 4.77 1.54
C ASP A 168 1.26 5.71 0.33
N GLU A 169 0.11 6.08 -0.20
CA GLU A 169 -0.06 6.94 -1.37
C GLU A 169 0.70 6.47 -2.63
N PRO A 170 0.46 5.24 -3.09
CA PRO A 170 1.31 4.60 -4.11
C PRO A 170 1.25 5.26 -5.48
N ILE A 171 0.30 6.15 -5.72
CA ILE A 171 0.08 6.86 -7.00
C ILE A 171 0.24 8.37 -6.89
N ALA A 172 0.63 8.89 -5.72
CA ALA A 172 0.84 10.32 -5.54
C ALA A 172 1.94 10.82 -6.48
N SER A 173 1.70 11.95 -7.11
CA SER A 173 2.65 12.60 -8.05
C SER A 173 2.96 11.80 -9.33
N LEU A 174 2.14 10.81 -9.69
CA LEU A 174 2.23 10.11 -10.96
C LEU A 174 1.26 10.71 -11.99
N ASP A 175 1.64 10.61 -13.27
CA ASP A 175 0.70 10.88 -14.36
C ASP A 175 -0.44 9.84 -14.35
N PRO A 176 -1.62 10.15 -14.94
CA PRO A 176 -2.79 9.28 -14.87
C PRO A 176 -2.54 7.86 -15.39
N LEU A 177 -1.82 7.71 -16.50
CA LEU A 177 -1.53 6.39 -17.09
C LEU A 177 -0.58 5.57 -16.21
N SER A 178 0.41 6.21 -15.58
CA SER A 178 1.29 5.56 -14.63
C SER A 178 0.56 5.16 -13.35
N ALA A 179 -0.35 6.01 -12.86
CA ALA A 179 -1.19 5.73 -11.70
C ALA A 179 -2.10 4.51 -11.93
N GLU A 180 -2.76 4.44 -13.09
CA GLU A 180 -3.59 3.30 -13.52
C GLU A 180 -2.77 2.00 -13.53
N ARG A 181 -1.60 2.00 -14.17
CA ARG A 181 -0.72 0.82 -14.23
C ARG A 181 -0.29 0.35 -12.84
N VAL A 182 0.02 1.26 -11.94
CA VAL A 182 0.40 0.94 -10.55
C VAL A 182 -0.78 0.31 -9.80
N MET A 183 -1.98 0.88 -9.89
CA MET A 183 -3.16 0.34 -9.22
C MET A 183 -3.58 -1.01 -9.79
N THR A 184 -3.55 -1.17 -11.12
CA THR A 184 -3.80 -2.46 -11.78
C THR A 184 -2.80 -3.52 -11.32
N SER A 185 -1.50 -3.19 -11.25
CA SER A 185 -0.49 -4.12 -10.74
C SER A 185 -0.74 -4.54 -9.29
N LEU A 186 -1.17 -3.61 -8.41
CA LEU A 186 -1.51 -3.92 -7.03
C LEU A 186 -2.77 -4.82 -6.95
N ARG A 187 -3.76 -4.59 -7.81
CA ARG A 187 -4.96 -5.42 -7.92
C ARG A 187 -4.61 -6.83 -8.40
N GLU A 188 -3.81 -6.98 -9.43
CA GLU A 188 -3.33 -8.27 -9.94
C GLU A 188 -2.51 -9.05 -8.89
N ILE A 189 -1.67 -8.34 -8.11
CA ILE A 189 -0.92 -8.95 -7.00
C ILE A 189 -1.89 -9.47 -5.93
N HIS A 190 -2.89 -8.68 -5.55
CA HIS A 190 -3.92 -9.10 -4.60
C HIS A 190 -4.62 -10.37 -5.07
N GLU A 191 -5.13 -10.39 -6.30
CA GLU A 191 -5.91 -11.50 -6.85
C GLU A 191 -5.06 -12.77 -7.07
N ARG A 192 -3.88 -12.62 -7.66
CA ARG A 192 -3.01 -13.74 -8.01
C ARG A 192 -2.35 -14.39 -6.79
N ASP A 193 -1.86 -13.58 -5.86
CA ASP A 193 -1.10 -14.06 -4.71
C ASP A 193 -2.01 -14.28 -3.49
N ASN A 194 -3.30 -13.91 -3.58
CA ASN A 194 -4.31 -14.01 -2.52
C ASN A 194 -3.85 -13.36 -1.21
N ILE A 195 -3.30 -12.14 -1.31
CA ILE A 195 -2.81 -11.35 -0.18
C ILE A 195 -3.61 -10.05 -0.03
N SER A 196 -3.75 -9.56 1.21
CA SER A 196 -4.38 -8.27 1.44
C SER A 196 -3.48 -7.13 0.99
N VAL A 197 -4.09 -6.12 0.34
CA VAL A 197 -3.43 -4.86 -0.02
C VAL A 197 -4.21 -3.72 0.61
N ILE A 198 -3.57 -2.91 1.46
CA ILE A 198 -4.19 -1.75 2.10
C ILE A 198 -3.51 -0.50 1.57
N CYS A 199 -4.26 0.34 0.84
CA CYS A 199 -3.75 1.52 0.18
C CYS A 199 -4.30 2.81 0.79
N ASN A 200 -3.44 3.76 1.14
CA ASN A 200 -3.88 5.14 1.32
C ASN A 200 -4.14 5.76 -0.05
N LEU A 201 -5.33 6.29 -0.25
CA LEU A 201 -5.77 6.90 -1.50
C LEU A 201 -6.29 8.31 -1.25
N HIS A 202 -6.14 9.20 -2.24
CA HIS A 202 -6.64 10.57 -2.16
C HIS A 202 -7.98 10.75 -2.89
N THR A 203 -8.26 9.90 -3.89
CA THR A 203 -9.43 10.06 -4.76
C THR A 203 -10.43 8.93 -4.58
N LEU A 204 -11.69 9.30 -4.63
CA LEU A 204 -12.83 8.38 -4.52
C LEU A 204 -12.90 7.44 -5.72
N ASP A 205 -12.63 7.96 -6.93
CA ASP A 205 -12.73 7.17 -8.15
C ASP A 205 -11.73 6.01 -8.16
N THR A 206 -10.50 6.25 -7.67
CA THR A 206 -9.51 5.17 -7.51
C THR A 206 -9.98 4.14 -6.47
N ALA A 207 -10.54 4.59 -5.35
CA ALA A 207 -11.04 3.68 -4.34
C ALA A 207 -12.21 2.83 -4.87
N ARG A 208 -13.14 3.43 -5.63
CA ARG A 208 -14.25 2.72 -6.26
C ARG A 208 -13.82 1.75 -7.35
N ALA A 209 -12.81 2.12 -8.14
CA ALA A 209 -12.37 1.30 -9.27
C ALA A 209 -11.55 0.06 -8.84
N TYR A 210 -10.82 0.14 -7.72
CA TYR A 210 -9.83 -0.88 -7.38
C TYR A 210 -10.05 -1.59 -6.05
N CYS A 211 -10.80 -1.01 -5.10
CA CYS A 211 -10.91 -1.56 -3.75
C CYS A 211 -12.18 -2.37 -3.54
N ASP A 212 -12.07 -3.46 -2.76
CA ASP A 212 -13.21 -4.27 -2.33
C ASP A 212 -13.91 -3.64 -1.11
N ARG A 213 -13.19 -2.82 -0.33
CA ARG A 213 -13.66 -2.16 0.88
C ARG A 213 -12.97 -0.82 1.05
N VAL A 214 -13.68 0.13 1.62
CA VAL A 214 -13.18 1.47 1.88
C VAL A 214 -13.31 1.81 3.36
N ILE A 215 -12.25 2.39 3.93
CA ILE A 215 -12.23 2.96 5.27
C ILE A 215 -12.04 4.47 5.14
N GLY A 216 -13.03 5.24 5.58
CA GLY A 216 -12.98 6.71 5.61
C GLY A 216 -12.39 7.22 6.93
N MET A 217 -11.43 8.13 6.87
CA MET A 217 -10.79 8.74 8.04
C MET A 217 -10.96 10.26 8.05
N LEU A 218 -11.36 10.80 9.20
CA LEU A 218 -11.40 12.23 9.50
C LEU A 218 -10.82 12.51 10.89
N HIS A 219 -9.89 13.46 11.00
CA HIS A 219 -9.27 13.90 12.28
C HIS A 219 -8.80 12.72 13.16
N GLY A 220 -8.15 11.73 12.56
CA GLY A 220 -7.64 10.56 13.26
C GLY A 220 -8.67 9.48 13.56
N LYS A 221 -9.94 9.68 13.27
CA LYS A 221 -11.05 8.75 13.55
C LYS A 221 -11.50 8.03 12.28
N LYS A 222 -12.00 6.81 12.45
CA LYS A 222 -12.71 6.09 11.41
C LYS A 222 -14.16 6.57 11.38
N VAL A 223 -14.58 7.17 10.27
CA VAL A 223 -15.94 7.71 10.07
C VAL A 223 -16.76 6.88 9.09
N PHE A 224 -16.11 6.04 8.29
CA PHE A 224 -16.75 5.12 7.36
C PHE A 224 -15.98 3.79 7.30
N ASP A 225 -16.71 2.69 7.07
CA ASP A 225 -16.14 1.36 6.87
C ASP A 225 -17.15 0.49 6.13
N GLY A 226 -17.00 0.31 4.82
CA GLY A 226 -18.02 -0.36 4.01
C GLY A 226 -17.56 -0.61 2.56
N LEU A 227 -18.50 -1.00 1.71
CA LEU A 227 -18.26 -1.22 0.29
C LEU A 227 -18.09 0.13 -0.45
N PRO A 228 -17.34 0.15 -1.56
CA PRO A 228 -17.18 1.36 -2.37
C PRO A 228 -18.49 1.97 -2.86
N ASP A 229 -19.51 1.14 -3.14
CA ASP A 229 -20.82 1.58 -3.61
C ASP A 229 -21.69 2.22 -2.51
N GLU A 230 -21.31 2.00 -1.24
CA GLU A 230 -21.98 2.63 -0.08
C GLU A 230 -21.48 4.07 0.18
N LEU A 231 -20.48 4.54 -0.60
CA LEU A 231 -19.98 5.91 -0.53
C LEU A 231 -20.98 6.89 -1.17
N THR A 232 -21.98 7.27 -0.40
CA THR A 232 -22.95 8.30 -0.80
C THR A 232 -22.33 9.70 -0.78
N PRO A 233 -22.90 10.69 -1.47
CA PRO A 233 -22.43 12.08 -1.38
C PRO A 233 -22.39 12.64 0.05
N GLU A 234 -23.32 12.19 0.91
CA GLU A 234 -23.35 12.55 2.34
C GLU A 234 -22.14 11.96 3.08
N THR A 235 -21.91 10.65 2.94
CA THR A 235 -20.72 9.98 3.52
C THR A 235 -19.41 10.62 3.05
N VAL A 236 -19.33 11.02 1.78
CA VAL A 236 -18.16 11.71 1.24
C VAL A 236 -17.96 13.08 1.92
N ARG A 237 -19.05 13.85 2.15
CA ARG A 237 -18.97 15.10 2.91
C ARG A 237 -18.50 14.86 4.35
N ASP A 238 -18.93 13.77 4.99
CA ASP A 238 -18.47 13.42 6.34
C ASP A 238 -16.98 13.09 6.37
N ILE A 239 -16.44 12.43 5.34
CA ILE A 239 -15.03 12.07 5.24
C ILE A 239 -14.15 13.28 4.91
N TYR A 240 -14.60 14.14 3.98
CA TYR A 240 -13.81 15.26 3.47
C TYR A 240 -14.17 16.61 4.09
N GLY A 241 -15.26 16.70 4.87
CA GLY A 241 -15.77 17.91 5.52
C GLY A 241 -16.70 18.73 4.59
N ALA A 242 -17.64 19.45 5.20
CA ALA A 242 -18.68 20.20 4.49
C ALA A 242 -18.18 21.39 3.66
N GLU A 243 -16.94 21.83 3.85
CA GLU A 243 -16.33 22.97 3.13
C GLU A 243 -15.85 22.63 1.71
N HIS A 244 -15.80 21.37 1.35
CA HIS A 244 -15.60 20.94 -0.02
C HIS A 244 -16.98 20.76 -0.69
N GLU A 245 -17.53 21.83 -1.23
CA GLU A 245 -18.31 21.72 -2.46
C GLU A 245 -17.45 20.87 -3.41
N LEU A 246 -18.04 19.80 -3.92
CA LEU A 246 -17.40 18.78 -4.74
C LEU A 246 -16.42 19.40 -5.75
N ASP A 247 -15.23 19.72 -5.29
CA ASP A 247 -14.15 20.17 -6.15
C ASP A 247 -13.79 18.96 -7.00
N GLU A 248 -13.83 19.10 -8.31
CA GLU A 248 -13.52 18.02 -9.27
C GLU A 248 -12.19 17.32 -8.95
N SER A 249 -11.27 17.98 -8.22
CA SER A 249 -10.00 17.41 -7.78
C SER A 249 -10.12 16.27 -6.76
N VAL A 250 -11.24 16.17 -6.00
CA VAL A 250 -11.50 15.10 -5.03
C VAL A 250 -12.26 13.94 -5.68
N THR A 251 -13.04 14.23 -6.73
CA THR A 251 -13.87 13.25 -7.44
C THR A 251 -13.21 12.73 -8.71
N SER A 252 -12.27 13.47 -9.29
CA SER A 252 -11.65 13.16 -10.58
C SER A 252 -10.15 12.91 -10.44
N THR A 253 -9.76 11.65 -10.42
CA THR A 253 -8.55 11.29 -11.17
C THR A 253 -8.96 11.13 -12.63
N SER A 254 -8.11 11.55 -13.57
CA SER A 254 -8.30 11.31 -15.00
C SER A 254 -8.29 9.82 -15.39
N ILE A 255 -8.45 8.92 -14.43
CA ILE A 255 -8.57 7.46 -14.57
C ILE A 255 -10.05 7.17 -14.81
N LYS A 256 -10.49 7.28 -16.06
CA LYS A 256 -11.77 6.72 -16.49
C LYS A 256 -11.52 5.24 -16.81
N PRO A 257 -12.31 4.29 -16.26
CA PRO A 257 -12.23 2.90 -16.69
C PRO A 257 -12.42 2.83 -18.21
N THR A 258 -11.57 2.10 -18.89
CA THR A 258 -11.68 1.91 -20.34
C THR A 258 -12.98 1.14 -20.64
N ALA A 259 -13.57 1.39 -21.81
CA ALA A 259 -14.81 0.70 -22.25
C ALA A 259 -14.70 -0.84 -22.21
N ALA A 260 -13.48 -1.40 -22.29
CA ALA A 260 -13.20 -2.83 -22.15
C ALA A 260 -13.36 -3.37 -20.72
N GLU A 261 -13.08 -2.55 -19.70
CA GLU A 261 -13.22 -2.93 -18.29
C GLU A 261 -14.66 -2.81 -17.83
N THR A 262 -15.40 -1.82 -18.33
CA THR A 262 -16.85 -1.70 -18.10
C THR A 262 -17.59 -2.91 -18.70
N ALA A 263 -17.13 -3.45 -19.83
CA ALA A 263 -17.71 -4.65 -20.45
C ALA A 263 -17.38 -5.94 -19.68
N LYS A 264 -16.21 -6.04 -19.05
CA LYS A 264 -15.86 -7.19 -18.19
C LYS A 264 -16.65 -7.19 -16.87
N LEU A 265 -16.86 -6.04 -16.25
CA LEU A 265 -17.71 -5.90 -15.04
C LEU A 265 -19.18 -6.25 -15.35
N ALA A 266 -19.70 -5.85 -16.52
CA ALA A 266 -21.06 -6.22 -16.95
C ALA A 266 -21.23 -7.71 -17.25
N ALA A 267 -20.17 -8.41 -17.65
CA ALA A 267 -20.19 -9.85 -17.95
C ALA A 267 -20.08 -10.76 -16.72
N VAL A 268 -19.72 -10.21 -15.56
CA VAL A 268 -19.63 -10.95 -14.27
C VAL A 268 -20.95 -10.85 -13.47
N VAL A 269 -21.84 -9.91 -13.83
CA VAL A 269 -23.13 -9.68 -13.16
C VAL A 269 -24.30 -10.29 -13.96
N ALA A 270 -24.06 -10.83 -15.15
CA ALA A 270 -25.01 -11.57 -15.97
C ALA A 270 -24.72 -13.08 -15.94
#